data_b4553b6ca6948e2effdd3672cfd1daac
#
_entry.id   b4553b6ca6948e2effdd3672cfd1daac
#
_cell.length_a   1.000
_cell.length_b   1.000
_cell.length_c   1.000
_cell.angle_alpha   90.00
_cell.angle_beta   90.00
_cell.angle_gamma   90.00
#
_symmetry.space_group_name_H-M   'P 1'
#
loop_
_entity.id
_entity.type
_entity.pdbx_description
1 polymer ?
#
loop_
_entity_poly.entity_id
_entity_poly.type
_entity_poly.pdbx_seq_one_letter_code
_entity_poly.pdbx_strand_id
1 'polypeptide(L)'
;GSGQRAVELMNTVHQRAPGLPVIALGETAALEGASPKAVQALRNLHGILYLYEDTVPFLARQIMRAAEDYLENLLPPFFKALVDYAQDGSYSWHCPGHSGGVAFLKSPIGRMFHQFFGENMLRADVCNAVEELGQLLDHNGAIGESERNAARIFNADHCFFVTNGTSTSNKMVWHHAVAPGDVVVVDRNCHKSILHSIIMTGAIPVFLKPTRNHFGIIGPIPKSEFEPAAIQAKIKKNPLLKGVDAKKVKPRILTLTQSTYDGVLYNTETIKGMLDGYVENLHFDEAWLPHAAFHPFYGPYHAMGKKRARPQHSMVYATQSIHKLLAGISQASHVLVQDAQNTKLDRPLFNEAYLMHTSTSPQYSIIASCDVAAAMMEPPGGTAL
;
A
#
# COMPACT_ATOMS: atom_id res chain seq x y z
N GLY A 1 -31.02 -14.75 31.72
CA GLY A 1 -29.84 -13.84 31.86
C GLY A 1 -28.65 -14.20 30.99
N SER A 2 -28.41 -15.48 30.69
CA SER A 2 -27.18 -15.92 29.97
C SER A 2 -27.16 -15.58 28.47
N GLY A 3 -28.31 -15.57 27.81
CA GLY A 3 -28.37 -15.31 26.38
C GLY A 3 -28.02 -13.87 25.96
N GLN A 4 -28.38 -12.88 26.77
CA GLN A 4 -28.08 -11.49 26.44
C GLN A 4 -26.59 -11.19 26.51
N ARG A 5 -25.89 -11.71 27.51
CA ARG A 5 -24.44 -11.55 27.65
C ARG A 5 -23.67 -12.25 26.53
N ALA A 6 -24.14 -13.41 26.08
CA ALA A 6 -23.54 -14.08 24.93
C ALA A 6 -23.71 -13.28 23.65
N VAL A 7 -24.85 -12.66 23.39
CA VAL A 7 -25.10 -11.78 22.24
C VAL A 7 -24.23 -10.53 22.29
N GLU A 8 -24.06 -9.91 23.46
CA GLU A 8 -23.19 -8.75 23.65
C GLU A 8 -21.71 -9.10 23.36
N LEU A 9 -21.25 -10.25 23.89
CA LEU A 9 -19.89 -10.74 23.63
C LEU A 9 -19.66 -11.01 22.15
N MET A 10 -20.59 -11.68 21.51
CA MET A 10 -20.54 -12.01 20.08
C MET A 10 -20.48 -10.76 19.20
N ASN A 11 -21.32 -9.76 19.49
CA ASN A 11 -21.27 -8.48 18.79
C ASN A 11 -19.94 -7.77 18.97
N THR A 12 -19.35 -7.84 20.17
CA THR A 12 -18.04 -7.26 20.46
C THR A 12 -16.94 -7.97 19.67
N VAL A 13 -16.98 -9.29 19.58
CA VAL A 13 -16.02 -10.09 18.79
C VAL A 13 -16.14 -9.73 17.30
N HIS A 14 -17.35 -9.72 16.75
CA HIS A 14 -17.57 -9.38 15.34
C HIS A 14 -17.17 -7.94 14.99
N GLN A 15 -17.31 -6.99 15.91
CA GLN A 15 -16.84 -5.63 15.71
C GLN A 15 -15.30 -5.52 15.65
N ARG A 16 -14.61 -6.34 16.45
CA ARG A 16 -13.13 -6.30 16.54
C ARG A 16 -12.44 -7.23 15.55
N ALA A 17 -13.08 -8.34 15.22
CA ALA A 17 -12.56 -9.38 14.34
C ALA A 17 -13.72 -9.97 13.51
N PRO A 18 -14.19 -9.28 12.44
CA PRO A 18 -15.38 -9.67 11.68
C PRO A 18 -15.33 -11.07 11.07
N GLY A 19 -14.13 -11.54 10.73
CA GLY A 19 -13.92 -12.87 10.13
C GLY A 19 -13.73 -14.01 11.13
N LEU A 20 -13.58 -13.71 12.44
CA LEU A 20 -13.31 -14.74 13.43
C LEU A 20 -14.51 -15.69 13.57
N PRO A 21 -14.34 -17.02 13.41
CA PRO A 21 -15.41 -17.96 13.59
C PRO A 21 -15.86 -18.00 15.05
N VAL A 22 -17.13 -17.74 15.27
CA VAL A 22 -17.77 -17.85 16.58
C VAL A 22 -18.71 -19.03 16.53
N ILE A 23 -18.51 -19.99 17.41
CA ILE A 23 -19.30 -21.24 17.50
C ILE A 23 -20.02 -21.25 18.81
N ALA A 24 -21.33 -21.47 18.76
CA ALA A 24 -22.09 -21.75 19.96
C ALA A 24 -21.94 -23.21 20.35
N LEU A 25 -21.71 -23.48 21.63
CA LEU A 25 -21.66 -24.80 22.20
C LEU A 25 -22.74 -24.90 23.29
N GLY A 26 -23.67 -25.80 23.16
CA GLY A 26 -24.76 -25.91 24.11
C GLY A 26 -25.57 -27.20 23.99
N GLU A 27 -26.48 -27.42 24.96
CA GLU A 27 -27.43 -28.50 24.93
C GLU A 27 -28.69 -28.08 24.14
N THR A 28 -29.32 -29.01 23.43
CA THR A 28 -30.53 -28.77 22.62
C THR A 28 -31.60 -28.04 23.42
N ALA A 29 -31.91 -28.51 24.65
CA ALA A 29 -32.91 -27.90 25.51
C ALA A 29 -32.63 -26.42 25.86
N ALA A 30 -31.34 -26.04 26.00
CA ALA A 30 -30.93 -24.67 26.25
C ALA A 30 -31.12 -23.77 25.03
N LEU A 31 -30.93 -24.32 23.82
CA LEU A 31 -31.10 -23.61 22.56
C LEU A 31 -32.57 -23.47 22.16
N GLU A 32 -33.38 -24.49 22.40
CA GLU A 32 -34.83 -24.42 22.17
C GLU A 32 -35.53 -23.40 23.08
N GLY A 33 -35.04 -23.20 24.31
CA GLY A 33 -35.51 -22.16 25.24
C GLY A 33 -34.98 -20.76 24.99
N ALA A 34 -34.21 -20.53 23.91
CA ALA A 34 -33.60 -19.25 23.63
C ALA A 34 -34.63 -18.18 23.21
N SER A 35 -34.41 -16.92 23.63
CA SER A 35 -35.28 -15.81 23.23
C SER A 35 -35.17 -15.56 21.70
N PRO A 36 -36.23 -15.00 21.05
CA PRO A 36 -36.18 -14.67 19.63
C PRO A 36 -34.96 -13.84 19.23
N LYS A 37 -34.51 -12.94 20.10
CA LYS A 37 -33.32 -12.09 19.91
C LYS A 37 -32.02 -12.91 19.95
N ALA A 38 -31.95 -13.91 20.82
CA ALA A 38 -30.85 -14.85 20.90
C ALA A 38 -30.81 -15.77 19.67
N VAL A 39 -31.95 -16.29 19.22
CA VAL A 39 -32.08 -17.11 18.02
C VAL A 39 -31.63 -16.35 16.78
N GLN A 40 -32.00 -15.08 16.66
CA GLN A 40 -31.53 -14.24 15.54
C GLN A 40 -30.01 -14.01 15.58
N ALA A 41 -29.44 -13.84 16.77
CA ALA A 41 -28.00 -13.73 16.94
C ALA A 41 -27.26 -15.03 16.59
N LEU A 42 -27.83 -16.19 16.93
CA LEU A 42 -27.28 -17.50 16.57
C LEU A 42 -27.14 -17.72 15.05
N ARG A 43 -27.97 -17.05 14.24
CA ARG A 43 -27.88 -17.13 12.76
C ARG A 43 -26.62 -16.48 12.19
N ASN A 44 -26.02 -15.60 12.95
CA ASN A 44 -24.76 -14.92 12.55
C ASN A 44 -23.50 -15.65 13.04
N LEU A 45 -23.69 -16.83 13.65
CA LEU A 45 -22.57 -17.68 14.08
C LEU A 45 -22.03 -18.50 12.92
N HIS A 46 -20.77 -18.90 13.03
CA HIS A 46 -20.14 -19.84 12.11
C HIS A 46 -20.77 -21.24 12.22
N GLY A 47 -21.19 -21.65 13.43
CA GLY A 47 -21.85 -22.90 13.66
C GLY A 47 -22.43 -23.03 15.07
N ILE A 48 -23.24 -24.05 15.24
CA ILE A 48 -23.81 -24.48 16.55
C ILE A 48 -23.41 -25.94 16.72
N LEU A 49 -22.79 -26.27 17.86
CA LEU A 49 -22.41 -27.62 18.22
C LEU A 49 -23.22 -28.07 19.47
N TYR A 50 -23.81 -29.22 19.38
CA TYR A 50 -24.68 -29.75 20.44
C TYR A 50 -23.89 -30.69 21.35
N LEU A 51 -23.77 -30.30 22.62
CA LEU A 51 -23.17 -31.15 23.65
C LEU A 51 -24.06 -32.39 23.90
N TYR A 52 -23.42 -33.52 24.07
CA TYR A 52 -24.03 -34.80 24.34
C TYR A 52 -24.84 -35.45 23.18
N GLU A 53 -24.99 -34.78 22.04
CA GLU A 53 -25.59 -35.34 20.84
C GLU A 53 -24.55 -35.93 19.90
N ASP A 54 -23.34 -35.35 19.93
CA ASP A 54 -22.17 -35.77 19.13
C ASP A 54 -21.02 -36.22 20.03
N THR A 55 -20.10 -36.99 19.44
CA THR A 55 -18.89 -37.40 20.14
C THR A 55 -17.88 -36.25 20.28
N VAL A 56 -17.18 -36.20 21.40
CA VAL A 56 -16.15 -35.20 21.65
C VAL A 56 -15.12 -35.09 20.50
N PRO A 57 -14.63 -36.21 19.91
CA PRO A 57 -13.75 -36.12 18.74
C PRO A 57 -14.38 -35.50 17.50
N PHE A 58 -15.70 -35.65 17.30
CA PHE A 58 -16.40 -35.01 16.19
C PHE A 58 -16.50 -33.49 16.41
N LEU A 59 -16.94 -33.07 17.61
CA LEU A 59 -17.01 -31.65 17.96
C LEU A 59 -15.66 -30.95 17.85
N ALA A 60 -14.58 -31.59 18.34
CA ALA A 60 -13.24 -31.09 18.25
C ALA A 60 -12.81 -30.91 16.78
N ARG A 61 -13.09 -31.87 15.89
CA ARG A 61 -12.77 -31.74 14.45
C ARG A 61 -13.52 -30.58 13.79
N GLN A 62 -14.79 -30.34 14.16
CA GLN A 62 -15.55 -29.20 13.60
C GLN A 62 -14.93 -27.85 14.01
N ILE A 63 -14.51 -27.74 15.27
CA ILE A 63 -13.86 -26.52 15.78
C ILE A 63 -12.51 -26.34 15.09
N MET A 64 -11.70 -27.40 15.00
CA MET A 64 -10.37 -27.35 14.35
C MET A 64 -10.51 -26.94 12.89
N ARG A 65 -11.45 -27.54 12.16
CA ARG A 65 -11.70 -27.20 10.76
C ARG A 65 -12.09 -25.74 10.59
N ALA A 66 -12.99 -25.22 11.41
CA ALA A 66 -13.36 -23.80 11.35
C ALA A 66 -12.18 -22.87 11.66
N ALA A 67 -11.29 -23.28 12.57
CA ALA A 67 -10.07 -22.53 12.87
C ALA A 67 -9.07 -22.59 11.71
N GLU A 68 -8.86 -23.75 11.09
CA GLU A 68 -8.01 -23.93 9.93
C GLU A 68 -8.50 -23.12 8.74
N ASP A 69 -9.79 -23.23 8.38
CA ASP A 69 -10.43 -22.44 7.33
C ASP A 69 -10.26 -20.92 7.57
N TYR A 70 -10.38 -20.48 8.82
CA TYR A 70 -10.16 -19.09 9.18
C TYR A 70 -8.70 -18.65 8.97
N LEU A 71 -7.76 -19.45 9.47
CA LEU A 71 -6.32 -19.12 9.36
C LEU A 71 -5.85 -19.11 7.89
N GLU A 72 -6.35 -20.03 7.07
CA GLU A 72 -6.06 -20.03 5.64
C GLU A 72 -6.60 -18.79 4.91
N ASN A 73 -7.77 -18.31 5.31
CA ASN A 73 -8.40 -17.13 4.72
C ASN A 73 -7.85 -15.79 5.27
N LEU A 74 -7.05 -15.83 6.35
CA LEU A 74 -6.39 -14.63 6.86
C LEU A 74 -5.24 -14.16 5.99
N LEU A 75 -4.59 -15.10 5.30
CA LEU A 75 -3.40 -14.79 4.52
C LEU A 75 -3.78 -14.06 3.23
N PRO A 76 -3.21 -12.88 2.97
CA PRO A 76 -3.44 -12.18 1.72
C PRO A 76 -2.80 -12.93 0.54
N PRO A 77 -3.23 -12.67 -0.71
CA PRO A 77 -3.01 -13.58 -1.84
C PRO A 77 -1.55 -13.97 -2.08
N PHE A 78 -0.65 -13.00 -2.14
CA PHE A 78 0.76 -13.31 -2.40
C PHE A 78 1.44 -13.95 -1.20
N PHE A 79 1.19 -13.47 0.01
CA PHE A 79 1.80 -14.05 1.20
C PHE A 79 1.33 -15.50 1.41
N LYS A 80 0.06 -15.81 1.10
CA LYS A 80 -0.43 -17.19 1.09
C LYS A 80 0.36 -18.06 0.11
N ALA A 81 0.46 -17.64 -1.14
CA ALA A 81 1.21 -18.38 -2.16
C ALA A 81 2.67 -18.62 -1.76
N LEU A 82 3.31 -17.61 -1.14
CA LEU A 82 4.69 -17.71 -0.66
C LEU A 82 4.84 -18.70 0.51
N VAL A 83 3.87 -18.71 1.44
CA VAL A 83 3.85 -19.69 2.55
C VAL A 83 3.68 -21.11 2.02
N ASP A 84 2.71 -21.30 1.11
CA ASP A 84 2.45 -22.60 0.49
C ASP A 84 3.70 -23.11 -0.25
N TYR A 85 4.33 -22.27 -1.06
CA TYR A 85 5.60 -22.60 -1.73
C TYR A 85 6.73 -22.95 -0.76
N ALA A 86 6.91 -22.18 0.31
CA ALA A 86 7.98 -22.43 1.29
C ALA A 86 7.78 -23.76 2.04
N GLN A 87 6.53 -24.21 2.19
CA GLN A 87 6.15 -25.45 2.90
C GLN A 87 6.12 -26.68 1.99
N ASP A 88 5.92 -26.52 0.69
CA ASP A 88 5.79 -27.62 -0.28
C ASP A 88 7.05 -28.50 -0.38
N GLY A 89 8.20 -28.00 0.04
CA GLY A 89 9.46 -28.74 0.02
C GLY A 89 10.02 -29.01 -1.38
N SER A 90 9.55 -28.30 -2.38
CA SER A 90 10.02 -28.39 -3.76
C SER A 90 11.52 -28.08 -3.87
N TYR A 91 12.22 -28.80 -4.77
CA TYR A 91 13.62 -28.51 -5.05
C TYR A 91 13.75 -27.26 -5.92
N SER A 92 14.58 -26.31 -5.47
CA SER A 92 14.89 -25.11 -6.23
C SER A 92 15.96 -25.39 -7.30
N TRP A 93 15.60 -25.26 -8.58
CA TRP A 93 16.49 -25.33 -9.73
C TRP A 93 16.79 -23.95 -10.34
N HIS A 94 16.46 -22.89 -9.63
CA HIS A 94 16.62 -21.49 -10.03
C HIS A 94 17.44 -20.72 -8.97
N CYS A 95 17.81 -19.47 -9.27
CA CYS A 95 18.40 -18.60 -8.24
C CYS A 95 17.33 -18.22 -7.18
N PRO A 96 17.77 -17.84 -5.95
CA PRO A 96 19.18 -17.65 -5.51
C PRO A 96 19.95 -18.95 -5.32
N GLY A 97 21.28 -18.85 -5.50
CA GLY A 97 22.17 -20.03 -5.43
C GLY A 97 22.31 -20.70 -4.05
N HIS A 98 21.68 -20.14 -3.01
CA HIS A 98 21.61 -20.79 -1.71
C HIS A 98 20.57 -21.91 -1.65
N SER A 99 19.70 -22.05 -2.67
CA SER A 99 18.73 -23.15 -2.83
C SER A 99 17.92 -23.41 -1.57
N GLY A 100 17.07 -22.46 -1.16
CA GLY A 100 16.27 -22.55 0.07
C GLY A 100 17.11 -22.56 1.36
N GLY A 101 18.36 -22.09 1.30
CA GLY A 101 19.26 -22.01 2.45
C GLY A 101 20.25 -23.17 2.57
N VAL A 102 20.11 -24.25 1.77
CA VAL A 102 20.97 -25.45 1.86
C VAL A 102 22.45 -25.13 1.68
N ALA A 103 22.79 -24.19 0.81
CA ALA A 103 24.18 -23.80 0.59
C ALA A 103 24.85 -23.23 1.86
N PHE A 104 24.11 -22.53 2.71
CA PHE A 104 24.63 -22.00 3.98
C PHE A 104 25.02 -23.11 4.96
N LEU A 105 24.34 -24.24 4.93
CA LEU A 105 24.63 -25.38 5.83
C LEU A 105 25.98 -26.04 5.59
N LYS A 106 26.66 -25.75 4.46
CA LYS A 106 27.93 -26.33 4.07
C LYS A 106 29.15 -25.74 4.80
N SER A 107 28.99 -24.70 5.58
CA SER A 107 30.07 -24.08 6.35
C SER A 107 29.64 -23.65 7.74
N PRO A 108 30.56 -23.58 8.73
CA PRO A 108 30.20 -23.13 10.08
C PRO A 108 29.56 -21.75 10.13
N ILE A 109 30.12 -20.77 9.42
CA ILE A 109 29.58 -19.41 9.37
C ILE A 109 28.21 -19.38 8.67
N GLY A 110 28.03 -20.16 7.62
CA GLY A 110 26.74 -20.28 6.93
C GLY A 110 25.66 -20.88 7.84
N ARG A 111 26.01 -21.87 8.67
CA ARG A 111 25.07 -22.45 9.65
C ARG A 111 24.61 -21.41 10.67
N MET A 112 25.50 -20.54 11.15
CA MET A 112 25.13 -19.45 12.06
C MET A 112 24.15 -18.48 11.37
N PHE A 113 24.39 -18.15 10.09
CA PHE A 113 23.49 -17.31 9.30
C PHE A 113 22.12 -17.97 9.14
N HIS A 114 22.09 -19.25 8.72
CA HIS A 114 20.86 -20.03 8.57
C HIS A 114 20.06 -20.11 9.89
N GLN A 115 20.75 -20.38 11.01
CA GLN A 115 20.11 -20.46 12.33
C GLN A 115 19.51 -19.12 12.75
N PHE A 116 20.17 -18.01 12.41
CA PHE A 116 19.71 -16.67 12.78
C PHE A 116 18.46 -16.26 11.98
N PHE A 117 18.47 -16.43 10.66
CA PHE A 117 17.35 -16.02 9.80
C PHE A 117 16.21 -17.05 9.76
N GLY A 118 16.52 -18.31 9.97
CA GLY A 118 15.56 -19.41 9.94
C GLY A 118 15.26 -19.92 8.53
N GLU A 119 14.72 -21.11 8.46
CA GLU A 119 14.45 -21.82 7.21
C GLU A 119 13.42 -21.12 6.34
N ASN A 120 12.31 -20.64 6.92
CA ASN A 120 11.23 -20.01 6.17
C ASN A 120 11.69 -18.76 5.42
N MET A 121 12.53 -17.93 6.05
CA MET A 121 13.08 -16.75 5.39
C MET A 121 13.90 -17.10 4.16
N LEU A 122 14.72 -18.16 4.26
CA LEU A 122 15.61 -18.61 3.18
C LEU A 122 14.85 -19.38 2.09
N ARG A 123 13.80 -20.12 2.43
CA ARG A 123 12.91 -20.76 1.45
C ARG A 123 12.03 -19.75 0.70
N ALA A 124 11.63 -18.69 1.37
CA ALA A 124 10.87 -17.60 0.78
C ALA A 124 11.71 -16.66 -0.11
N ASP A 125 13.05 -16.76 -0.06
CA ASP A 125 13.95 -16.00 -0.92
C ASP A 125 14.11 -16.72 -2.26
N VAL A 126 13.21 -16.40 -3.17
CA VAL A 126 13.07 -17.01 -4.51
C VAL A 126 13.13 -15.94 -5.58
N CYS A 127 13.20 -16.34 -6.83
CA CYS A 127 13.16 -15.43 -7.97
C CYS A 127 11.86 -15.55 -8.76
N ASN A 128 11.71 -14.71 -9.78
CA ASN A 128 10.54 -14.66 -10.66
C ASN A 128 10.37 -15.90 -11.58
N ALA A 129 11.19 -16.95 -11.41
CA ALA A 129 11.03 -18.20 -12.16
C ALA A 129 9.98 -19.16 -11.55
N VAL A 130 9.44 -18.83 -10.38
CA VAL A 130 8.39 -19.62 -9.73
C VAL A 130 7.04 -19.13 -10.21
N GLU A 131 6.42 -19.89 -11.12
CA GLU A 131 5.20 -19.49 -11.83
C GLU A 131 4.01 -19.27 -10.87
N GLU A 132 3.88 -20.12 -9.85
CA GLU A 132 2.81 -20.10 -8.86
C GLU A 132 2.78 -18.81 -8.03
N LEU A 133 3.93 -18.16 -7.88
CA LEU A 133 4.05 -16.89 -7.14
C LEU A 133 3.68 -15.67 -8.00
N GLY A 134 3.67 -15.82 -9.32
CA GLY A 134 3.53 -14.69 -10.24
C GLY A 134 4.82 -13.86 -10.34
N GLN A 135 4.77 -12.84 -11.16
CA GLN A 135 5.93 -11.99 -11.47
C GLN A 135 5.67 -10.53 -11.16
N LEU A 136 6.55 -9.93 -10.35
CA LEU A 136 6.45 -8.51 -10.01
C LEU A 136 6.61 -7.61 -11.24
N LEU A 137 7.49 -7.98 -12.16
CA LEU A 137 7.80 -7.19 -13.37
C LEU A 137 6.64 -7.14 -14.36
N ASP A 138 5.75 -8.14 -14.33
CA ASP A 138 4.57 -8.24 -15.20
C ASP A 138 3.26 -7.95 -14.44
N HIS A 139 3.34 -7.74 -13.11
CA HIS A 139 2.18 -7.50 -12.25
C HIS A 139 1.08 -8.57 -12.39
N ASN A 140 1.48 -9.84 -12.48
CA ASN A 140 0.60 -10.98 -12.70
C ASN A 140 0.58 -11.98 -11.54
N GLY A 141 -0.25 -13.04 -11.67
CA GLY A 141 -0.41 -14.09 -10.68
C GLY A 141 -0.81 -13.57 -9.30
N ALA A 142 -0.36 -14.22 -8.25
CA ALA A 142 -0.65 -13.86 -6.87
C ALA A 142 -0.17 -12.44 -6.51
N ILE A 143 0.97 -11.99 -7.06
CA ILE A 143 1.45 -10.61 -6.88
C ILE A 143 0.44 -9.60 -7.46
N GLY A 144 -0.03 -9.82 -8.69
CA GLY A 144 -1.01 -8.94 -9.31
C GLY A 144 -2.35 -8.94 -8.58
N GLU A 145 -2.76 -10.05 -7.97
CA GLU A 145 -3.94 -10.11 -7.10
C GLU A 145 -3.75 -9.27 -5.84
N SER A 146 -2.60 -9.37 -5.21
CA SER A 146 -2.25 -8.56 -4.03
C SER A 146 -2.20 -7.07 -4.33
N GLU A 147 -1.66 -6.68 -5.49
CA GLU A 147 -1.68 -5.28 -5.94
C GLU A 147 -3.11 -4.76 -6.16
N ARG A 148 -3.99 -5.57 -6.76
CA ARG A 148 -5.42 -5.21 -6.90
C ARG A 148 -6.12 -5.10 -5.54
N ASN A 149 -5.82 -6.00 -4.61
CA ASN A 149 -6.36 -5.94 -3.25
C ASN A 149 -5.86 -4.70 -2.50
N ALA A 150 -4.57 -4.40 -2.58
CA ALA A 150 -4.00 -3.19 -1.99
C ALA A 150 -4.61 -1.92 -2.61
N ALA A 151 -4.80 -1.86 -3.94
CA ALA A 151 -5.48 -0.76 -4.59
C ALA A 151 -6.90 -0.53 -4.02
N ARG A 152 -7.67 -1.60 -3.83
CA ARG A 152 -9.01 -1.56 -3.22
C ARG A 152 -8.95 -1.02 -1.79
N ILE A 153 -8.04 -1.52 -0.96
CA ILE A 153 -7.90 -1.13 0.45
C ILE A 153 -7.53 0.35 0.56
N PHE A 154 -6.57 0.82 -0.24
CA PHE A 154 -6.10 2.21 -0.26
C PHE A 154 -6.96 3.14 -1.13
N ASN A 155 -8.08 2.65 -1.70
CA ASN A 155 -9.01 3.42 -2.54
C ASN A 155 -8.35 4.04 -3.79
N ALA A 156 -7.42 3.32 -4.40
CA ALA A 156 -6.78 3.65 -5.66
C ALA A 156 -7.36 2.83 -6.83
N ASP A 157 -7.15 3.27 -8.06
CA ASP A 157 -7.49 2.47 -9.25
C ASP A 157 -6.39 1.45 -9.56
N HIS A 158 -5.13 1.81 -9.26
CA HIS A 158 -3.98 0.93 -9.43
C HIS A 158 -3.05 1.04 -8.22
N CYS A 159 -2.43 -0.08 -7.88
CA CYS A 159 -1.33 -0.18 -6.94
C CYS A 159 -0.20 -0.99 -7.59
N PHE A 160 1.04 -0.55 -7.40
CA PHE A 160 2.24 -1.24 -7.86
C PHE A 160 3.19 -1.37 -6.67
N PHE A 161 3.51 -2.59 -6.27
CA PHE A 161 4.47 -2.84 -5.21
C PHE A 161 5.89 -2.52 -5.68
N VAL A 162 6.68 -1.91 -4.82
CA VAL A 162 8.06 -1.49 -5.12
C VAL A 162 8.99 -1.97 -4.02
N THR A 163 10.04 -2.70 -4.40
CA THR A 163 10.98 -3.33 -3.47
C THR A 163 12.23 -2.49 -3.19
N ASN A 164 12.32 -1.28 -3.74
CA ASN A 164 13.51 -0.43 -3.65
C ASN A 164 13.21 0.93 -2.97
N GLY A 165 12.16 0.99 -2.16
CA GLY A 165 11.76 2.17 -1.38
C GLY A 165 11.10 3.26 -2.21
N THR A 166 10.48 4.23 -1.52
CA THR A 166 9.78 5.35 -2.17
C THR A 166 10.71 6.23 -3.02
N SER A 167 12.01 6.23 -2.75
CA SER A 167 12.98 6.88 -3.65
C SER A 167 12.90 6.34 -5.07
N THR A 168 12.62 5.06 -5.22
CA THR A 168 12.43 4.40 -6.51
C THR A 168 11.02 4.63 -7.03
N SER A 169 10.00 4.52 -6.19
CA SER A 169 8.61 4.86 -6.55
C SER A 169 8.49 6.26 -7.14
N ASN A 170 9.15 7.24 -6.54
CA ASN A 170 9.21 8.61 -7.06
C ASN A 170 9.81 8.69 -8.47
N LYS A 171 10.90 7.95 -8.72
CA LYS A 171 11.56 7.93 -10.04
C LYS A 171 10.69 7.25 -11.10
N MET A 172 9.97 6.18 -10.74
CA MET A 172 9.03 5.51 -11.64
C MET A 172 7.93 6.46 -12.11
N VAL A 173 7.27 7.16 -11.18
CA VAL A 173 6.25 8.17 -11.51
C VAL A 173 6.81 9.25 -12.42
N TRP A 174 8.02 9.73 -12.15
CA TRP A 174 8.63 10.79 -12.93
C TRP A 174 9.04 10.34 -14.33
N HIS A 175 9.65 9.16 -14.48
CA HIS A 175 10.01 8.66 -15.82
C HIS A 175 8.81 8.31 -16.68
N HIS A 176 7.69 7.92 -16.04
CA HIS A 176 6.43 7.74 -16.77
C HIS A 176 5.83 9.07 -17.21
N ALA A 177 5.83 10.08 -16.33
CA ALA A 177 5.05 11.30 -16.54
C ALA A 177 5.81 12.43 -17.22
N VAL A 178 7.16 12.46 -17.20
CA VAL A 178 7.97 13.63 -17.51
C VAL A 178 8.98 13.31 -18.60
N ALA A 179 9.04 14.16 -19.62
CA ALA A 179 10.03 14.13 -20.71
C ALA A 179 11.03 15.28 -20.61
N PRO A 180 12.17 15.19 -21.31
CA PRO A 180 13.17 16.26 -21.34
C PRO A 180 12.57 17.59 -21.82
N GLY A 181 12.84 18.66 -21.07
CA GLY A 181 12.33 20.00 -21.35
C GLY A 181 10.94 20.30 -20.80
N ASP A 182 10.22 19.32 -20.25
CA ASP A 182 8.95 19.55 -19.59
C ASP A 182 9.10 20.48 -18.37
N VAL A 183 8.16 21.39 -18.20
CA VAL A 183 8.10 22.24 -17.01
C VAL A 183 7.40 21.48 -15.89
N VAL A 184 8.03 21.44 -14.72
CA VAL A 184 7.54 20.72 -13.55
C VAL A 184 7.45 21.65 -12.34
N VAL A 185 6.42 21.48 -11.53
CA VAL A 185 6.23 22.25 -10.29
C VAL A 185 6.59 21.36 -9.10
N VAL A 186 7.50 21.83 -8.24
CA VAL A 186 8.07 21.00 -7.19
C VAL A 186 8.14 21.76 -5.87
N ASP A 187 7.78 21.09 -4.79
CA ASP A 187 8.08 21.55 -3.43
C ASP A 187 9.59 21.76 -3.25
N ARG A 188 10.02 22.94 -2.81
CA ARG A 188 11.43 23.20 -2.53
C ARG A 188 11.97 22.35 -1.37
N ASN A 189 11.10 21.83 -0.51
CA ASN A 189 11.44 20.91 0.58
C ASN A 189 11.21 19.44 0.21
N CYS A 190 11.27 19.11 -1.08
CA CYS A 190 11.07 17.74 -1.56
C CYS A 190 12.22 16.81 -1.16
N HIS A 191 11.93 15.51 -1.14
CA HIS A 191 12.93 14.48 -0.92
C HIS A 191 13.99 14.48 -2.04
N LYS A 192 15.23 14.09 -1.70
CA LYS A 192 16.36 14.04 -2.63
C LYS A 192 16.07 13.24 -3.93
N SER A 193 15.24 12.18 -3.86
CA SER A 193 14.85 11.41 -5.04
C SER A 193 14.13 12.25 -6.10
N ILE A 194 13.36 13.27 -5.69
CA ILE A 194 12.69 14.19 -6.62
C ILE A 194 13.72 15.09 -7.33
N LEU A 195 14.74 15.58 -6.61
CA LEU A 195 15.83 16.32 -7.25
C LEU A 195 16.60 15.45 -8.25
N HIS A 196 16.84 14.19 -7.90
CA HIS A 196 17.44 13.23 -8.83
C HIS A 196 16.53 12.98 -10.05
N SER A 197 15.20 12.90 -9.85
CA SER A 197 14.26 12.74 -10.96
C SER A 197 14.27 13.93 -11.91
N ILE A 198 14.37 15.17 -11.41
CA ILE A 198 14.53 16.38 -12.25
C ILE A 198 15.78 16.25 -13.15
N ILE A 199 16.91 15.84 -12.55
CA ILE A 199 18.18 15.68 -13.29
C ILE A 199 18.06 14.56 -14.34
N MET A 200 17.51 13.41 -13.94
CA MET A 200 17.44 12.22 -14.80
C MET A 200 16.47 12.42 -15.98
N THR A 201 15.37 13.14 -15.77
CA THR A 201 14.38 13.41 -16.83
C THR A 201 14.72 14.63 -17.68
N GLY A 202 15.68 15.46 -17.26
CA GLY A 202 15.98 16.72 -17.96
C GLY A 202 14.87 17.77 -17.86
N ALA A 203 14.02 17.69 -16.83
CA ALA A 203 12.90 18.60 -16.61
C ALA A 203 13.36 20.01 -16.16
N ILE A 204 12.53 21.00 -16.40
CA ILE A 204 12.73 22.38 -15.98
C ILE A 204 11.89 22.68 -14.72
N PRO A 205 12.53 22.80 -13.53
CA PRO A 205 11.79 22.95 -12.28
C PRO A 205 11.33 24.39 -12.03
N VAL A 206 10.10 24.48 -11.50
CA VAL A 206 9.51 25.67 -10.88
C VAL A 206 9.25 25.34 -9.41
N PHE A 207 9.97 25.96 -8.48
CA PHE A 207 9.89 25.65 -7.07
C PHE A 207 8.82 26.44 -6.34
N LEU A 208 7.96 25.72 -5.59
CA LEU A 208 7.10 26.29 -4.55
C LEU A 208 7.92 26.44 -3.27
N LYS A 209 7.90 27.62 -2.68
CA LYS A 209 8.75 27.94 -1.53
C LYS A 209 7.96 27.86 -0.22
N PRO A 210 8.38 26.98 0.73
CA PRO A 210 7.82 26.98 2.06
C PRO A 210 8.22 28.23 2.86
N THR A 211 7.42 28.55 3.85
CA THR A 211 7.76 29.57 4.85
C THR A 211 8.88 29.05 5.77
N ARG A 212 9.47 29.97 6.55
CA ARG A 212 10.41 29.64 7.63
C ARG A 212 10.11 30.54 8.82
N ASN A 213 10.24 29.99 10.02
CA ASN A 213 10.21 30.79 11.24
C ASN A 213 11.57 31.45 11.51
N HIS A 214 11.67 32.23 12.58
CA HIS A 214 12.90 32.96 12.95
C HIS A 214 14.07 32.01 13.35
N PHE A 215 13.81 30.78 13.68
CA PHE A 215 14.84 29.74 13.91
C PHE A 215 15.27 29.01 12.62
N GLY A 216 14.67 29.36 11.47
CA GLY A 216 14.95 28.68 10.21
C GLY A 216 14.19 27.38 9.99
N ILE A 217 13.31 26.97 10.92
CA ILE A 217 12.47 25.77 10.77
C ILE A 217 11.52 25.97 9.60
N ILE A 218 11.42 24.95 8.76
CA ILE A 218 10.60 24.96 7.56
C ILE A 218 9.13 24.83 7.94
N GLY A 219 8.32 25.79 7.48
CA GLY A 219 6.88 25.79 7.65
C GLY A 219 6.15 25.37 6.37
N PRO A 220 4.83 25.60 6.32
CA PRO A 220 4.03 25.25 5.15
C PRO A 220 4.34 26.16 3.94
N ILE A 221 4.10 25.62 2.75
CA ILE A 221 3.96 26.39 1.52
C ILE A 221 2.63 27.15 1.63
N PRO A 222 2.62 28.50 1.49
CA PRO A 222 1.39 29.28 1.51
C PRO A 222 0.41 28.83 0.42
N LYS A 223 -0.89 28.82 0.71
CA LYS A 223 -1.92 28.43 -0.26
C LYS A 223 -1.83 29.21 -1.58
N SER A 224 -1.46 30.49 -1.50
CA SER A 224 -1.28 31.37 -2.67
C SER A 224 -0.19 30.88 -3.64
N GLU A 225 0.78 30.10 -3.19
CA GLU A 225 1.81 29.53 -4.05
C GLU A 225 1.27 28.46 -5.02
N PHE A 226 0.14 27.84 -4.67
CA PHE A 226 -0.56 26.85 -5.52
C PHE A 226 -1.54 27.49 -6.51
N GLU A 227 -1.74 28.81 -6.45
CA GLU A 227 -2.59 29.49 -7.43
C GLU A 227 -1.97 29.41 -8.83
N PRO A 228 -2.74 29.05 -9.88
CA PRO A 228 -2.24 29.00 -11.26
C PRO A 228 -1.50 30.28 -11.69
N ALA A 229 -2.02 31.45 -11.29
CA ALA A 229 -1.40 32.74 -11.58
C ALA A 229 0.00 32.90 -10.92
N ALA A 230 0.15 32.42 -9.68
CA ALA A 230 1.44 32.45 -8.98
C ALA A 230 2.47 31.51 -9.63
N ILE A 231 2.05 30.32 -10.01
CA ILE A 231 2.90 29.36 -10.74
C ILE A 231 3.30 29.96 -12.09
N GLN A 232 2.37 30.55 -12.82
CA GLN A 232 2.63 31.18 -14.11
C GLN A 232 3.60 32.35 -14.00
N ALA A 233 3.50 33.17 -12.94
CA ALA A 233 4.44 34.24 -12.67
C ALA A 233 5.88 33.71 -12.41
N LYS A 234 6.00 32.54 -11.77
CA LYS A 234 7.30 31.87 -11.55
C LYS A 234 7.85 31.29 -12.86
N ILE A 235 7.01 30.69 -13.70
CA ILE A 235 7.40 30.21 -15.04
C ILE A 235 7.99 31.36 -15.86
N LYS A 236 7.31 32.51 -15.89
CA LYS A 236 7.77 33.70 -16.61
C LYS A 236 9.13 34.23 -16.13
N LYS A 237 9.43 34.07 -14.83
CA LYS A 237 10.68 34.51 -14.22
C LYS A 237 11.79 33.45 -14.27
N ASN A 238 11.51 32.25 -14.75
CA ASN A 238 12.49 31.17 -14.78
C ASN A 238 13.55 31.43 -15.87
N PRO A 239 14.83 31.53 -15.52
CA PRO A 239 15.88 31.84 -16.49
C PRO A 239 16.05 30.77 -17.57
N LEU A 240 15.68 29.52 -17.28
CA LEU A 240 15.73 28.40 -18.23
C LEU A 240 14.59 28.47 -19.28
N LEU A 241 13.58 29.30 -19.06
CA LEU A 241 12.43 29.49 -19.95
C LEU A 241 12.44 30.87 -20.62
N LYS A 242 13.61 31.49 -20.72
CA LYS A 242 13.76 32.82 -21.38
C LYS A 242 13.29 32.74 -22.83
N GLY A 243 12.35 33.60 -23.20
CA GLY A 243 11.77 33.65 -24.55
C GLY A 243 10.57 32.72 -24.77
N VAL A 244 10.22 31.91 -23.81
CA VAL A 244 9.02 31.06 -23.87
C VAL A 244 7.80 31.86 -23.39
N ASP A 245 6.70 31.79 -24.11
CA ASP A 245 5.42 32.36 -23.67
C ASP A 245 4.86 31.54 -22.48
N ALA A 246 4.99 32.08 -21.28
CA ALA A 246 4.55 31.42 -20.07
C ALA A 246 3.05 31.02 -20.09
N LYS A 247 2.21 31.71 -20.87
CA LYS A 247 0.77 31.40 -20.99
C LYS A 247 0.51 30.10 -21.75
N LYS A 248 1.45 29.67 -22.60
CA LYS A 248 1.37 28.43 -23.37
C LYS A 248 1.99 27.24 -22.67
N VAL A 249 2.68 27.47 -21.54
CA VAL A 249 3.31 26.41 -20.77
C VAL A 249 2.28 25.78 -19.85
N LYS A 250 2.03 24.50 -20.06
CA LYS A 250 1.25 23.66 -19.14
C LYS A 250 2.22 22.81 -18.32
N PRO A 251 2.26 22.95 -17.00
CA PRO A 251 3.13 22.10 -16.19
C PRO A 251 2.76 20.61 -16.33
N ARG A 252 3.78 19.76 -16.54
CA ARG A 252 3.58 18.33 -16.72
C ARG A 252 3.20 17.61 -15.43
N ILE A 253 3.88 17.95 -14.34
CA ILE A 253 3.66 17.35 -13.03
C ILE A 253 3.83 18.40 -11.93
N LEU A 254 2.99 18.31 -10.89
CA LEU A 254 3.28 18.89 -9.58
C LEU A 254 3.68 17.76 -8.64
N THR A 255 4.84 17.88 -7.98
CA THR A 255 5.25 16.98 -6.91
C THR A 255 5.33 17.72 -5.59
N LEU A 256 4.56 17.23 -4.61
CA LEU A 256 4.47 17.80 -3.27
C LEU A 256 4.79 16.74 -2.21
N THR A 257 5.68 17.08 -1.27
CA THR A 257 5.85 16.30 -0.03
C THR A 257 4.61 16.52 0.83
N GLN A 258 3.72 15.53 0.87
CA GLN A 258 2.42 15.64 1.51
C GLN A 258 2.52 15.81 3.03
N SER A 259 3.48 15.13 3.64
CA SER A 259 3.80 15.24 5.08
C SER A 259 5.29 15.45 5.28
N THR A 260 5.67 16.51 6.00
CA THR A 260 7.07 16.86 6.24
C THR A 260 7.55 16.33 7.60
N TYR A 261 8.87 16.24 7.79
CA TYR A 261 9.47 15.91 9.07
C TYR A 261 9.11 16.90 10.19
N ASP A 262 8.80 18.14 9.82
CA ASP A 262 8.42 19.20 10.77
C ASP A 262 6.92 19.17 11.13
N GLY A 263 6.17 18.14 10.67
CA GLY A 263 4.77 17.94 11.01
C GLY A 263 3.78 18.75 10.16
N VAL A 264 4.20 19.32 9.04
CA VAL A 264 3.30 20.00 8.10
C VAL A 264 2.57 18.97 7.25
N LEU A 265 1.25 19.04 7.24
CA LEU A 265 0.37 18.24 6.37
C LEU A 265 -0.37 19.16 5.39
N TYR A 266 -0.40 18.77 4.12
CA TYR A 266 -1.12 19.49 3.09
C TYR A 266 -2.48 18.86 2.81
N ASN A 267 -3.52 19.69 2.72
CA ASN A 267 -4.84 19.26 2.28
C ASN A 267 -4.81 18.97 0.78
N THR A 268 -4.60 17.70 0.43
CA THR A 268 -4.48 17.24 -0.96
C THR A 268 -5.76 17.43 -1.76
N GLU A 269 -6.93 17.38 -1.11
CA GLU A 269 -8.22 17.62 -1.75
C GLU A 269 -8.34 19.07 -2.26
N THR A 270 -7.94 20.02 -1.43
CA THR A 270 -7.90 21.44 -1.83
C THR A 270 -6.94 21.64 -3.00
N ILE A 271 -5.74 21.05 -2.95
CA ILE A 271 -4.72 21.19 -4.00
C ILE A 271 -5.19 20.57 -5.32
N LYS A 272 -5.78 19.36 -5.26
CA LYS A 272 -6.40 18.73 -6.43
C LYS A 272 -7.44 19.64 -7.08
N GLY A 273 -8.34 20.23 -6.28
CA GLY A 273 -9.36 21.16 -6.80
C GLY A 273 -8.80 22.45 -7.39
N MET A 274 -7.67 22.95 -6.86
CA MET A 274 -7.04 24.18 -7.40
C MET A 274 -6.30 23.94 -8.72
N LEU A 275 -5.78 22.74 -8.95
CA LEU A 275 -4.81 22.46 -10.01
C LEU A 275 -5.34 21.50 -11.08
N ASP A 276 -6.53 20.91 -10.90
CA ASP A 276 -7.14 20.04 -11.89
C ASP A 276 -7.26 20.73 -13.26
N GLY A 277 -6.70 20.11 -14.29
CA GLY A 277 -6.64 20.65 -15.64
C GLY A 277 -5.55 21.71 -15.89
N TYR A 278 -5.01 22.34 -14.83
CA TYR A 278 -3.87 23.26 -14.97
C TYR A 278 -2.55 22.49 -15.01
N VAL A 279 -2.40 21.45 -14.20
CA VAL A 279 -1.28 20.50 -14.20
C VAL A 279 -1.76 19.15 -14.74
N GLU A 280 -0.98 18.47 -15.56
CA GLU A 280 -1.40 17.18 -16.13
C GLU A 280 -1.38 16.05 -15.10
N ASN A 281 -0.38 16.04 -14.21
CA ASN A 281 -0.18 15.02 -13.21
C ASN A 281 0.03 15.62 -11.83
N LEU A 282 -0.64 15.11 -10.82
CA LEU A 282 -0.49 15.48 -9.42
C LEU A 282 0.17 14.31 -8.67
N HIS A 283 1.35 14.53 -8.18
CA HIS A 283 2.13 13.53 -7.43
C HIS A 283 2.31 13.99 -5.98
N PHE A 284 1.81 13.18 -5.04
CA PHE A 284 1.95 13.38 -3.62
C PHE A 284 2.94 12.35 -3.06
N ASP A 285 4.09 12.83 -2.59
CA ASP A 285 5.02 12.01 -1.83
C ASP A 285 4.50 11.86 -0.40
N GLU A 286 3.80 10.76 -0.16
CA GLU A 286 3.19 10.37 1.11
C GLU A 286 4.05 9.35 1.87
N ALA A 287 5.35 9.37 1.65
CA ALA A 287 6.25 8.37 2.20
C ALA A 287 6.22 8.26 3.73
N TRP A 288 5.75 9.30 4.44
CA TRP A 288 5.89 9.37 5.89
C TRP A 288 4.66 8.86 6.66
N LEU A 289 3.43 9.17 6.22
CA LEU A 289 2.21 8.88 6.98
C LEU A 289 1.15 8.07 6.20
N PRO A 290 1.48 6.97 5.50
CA PRO A 290 0.50 6.25 4.70
C PRO A 290 -0.67 5.68 5.52
N HIS A 291 -0.43 5.22 6.76
CA HIS A 291 -1.43 4.66 7.67
C HIS A 291 -2.50 5.69 8.10
N ALA A 292 -2.14 6.95 8.20
CA ALA A 292 -3.05 8.00 8.66
C ALA A 292 -4.24 8.21 7.69
N ALA A 293 -4.16 7.74 6.43
CA ALA A 293 -5.27 7.78 5.47
C ALA A 293 -6.54 7.06 5.97
N PHE A 294 -6.39 6.10 6.88
CA PHE A 294 -7.48 5.29 7.41
C PHE A 294 -8.17 5.94 8.61
N HIS A 295 -7.58 6.95 9.22
CA HIS A 295 -8.20 7.71 10.28
C HIS A 295 -9.11 8.82 9.70
N PRO A 296 -10.37 8.99 10.17
CA PRO A 296 -11.33 9.93 9.59
C PRO A 296 -10.86 11.38 9.53
N PHE A 297 -10.07 11.81 10.54
CA PHE A 297 -9.52 13.17 10.60
C PHE A 297 -8.55 13.46 9.47
N TYR A 298 -7.71 12.49 9.09
CA TYR A 298 -6.66 12.69 8.09
C TYR A 298 -7.09 12.41 6.65
N GLY A 299 -8.29 11.90 6.43
CA GLY A 299 -8.80 11.60 5.09
C GLY A 299 -8.55 12.71 4.05
N PRO A 300 -8.83 14.00 4.33
CA PRO A 300 -8.58 15.11 3.40
C PRO A 300 -7.11 15.39 3.08
N TYR A 301 -6.19 14.85 3.79
CA TYR A 301 -4.75 15.08 3.63
C TYR A 301 -4.05 14.04 2.77
N HIS A 302 -4.75 12.99 2.34
CA HIS A 302 -4.20 11.91 1.51
C HIS A 302 -4.76 11.92 0.10
N ALA A 303 -3.92 11.62 -0.89
CA ALA A 303 -4.29 11.66 -2.29
C ALA A 303 -5.44 10.70 -2.64
N MET A 304 -5.49 9.52 -2.01
CA MET A 304 -6.49 8.46 -2.26
C MET A 304 -7.63 8.42 -1.23
N GLY A 305 -7.95 9.52 -0.56
CA GLY A 305 -9.00 9.56 0.49
C GLY A 305 -10.38 9.13 -0.01
N LYS A 306 -11.13 8.38 0.82
CA LYS A 306 -12.37 7.66 0.46
C LYS A 306 -13.55 8.52 -0.05
N LYS A 307 -13.63 9.80 0.30
CA LYS A 307 -14.79 10.65 -0.03
C LYS A 307 -14.54 11.66 -1.13
N ARG A 308 -13.52 11.47 -1.96
CA ARG A 308 -13.07 12.51 -2.86
C ARG A 308 -13.66 12.44 -4.25
N ALA A 309 -13.99 13.62 -4.78
CA ALA A 309 -14.22 13.77 -6.18
C ALA A 309 -12.92 13.42 -6.95
N ARG A 310 -13.04 12.53 -7.92
CA ARG A 310 -11.98 12.22 -8.86
C ARG A 310 -11.72 13.46 -9.73
N PRO A 311 -10.45 13.88 -9.92
CA PRO A 311 -10.13 14.96 -10.85
C PRO A 311 -10.65 14.65 -12.26
N GLN A 312 -11.03 15.68 -13.00
CA GLN A 312 -11.53 15.48 -14.37
C GLN A 312 -10.40 15.24 -15.36
N HIS A 313 -9.28 15.95 -15.19
CA HIS A 313 -8.22 16.02 -16.19
C HIS A 313 -6.85 15.57 -15.68
N SER A 314 -6.59 15.70 -14.39
CA SER A 314 -5.28 15.44 -13.82
C SER A 314 -5.19 14.03 -13.25
N MET A 315 -4.21 13.24 -13.69
CA MET A 315 -3.87 11.96 -13.05
C MET A 315 -3.31 12.22 -11.65
N VAL A 316 -3.58 11.33 -10.70
CA VAL A 316 -3.08 11.46 -9.32
C VAL A 316 -2.21 10.26 -8.97
N TYR A 317 -1.02 10.54 -8.48
CA TYR A 317 -0.07 9.56 -7.99
C TYR A 317 0.20 9.81 -6.51
N ALA A 318 0.26 8.74 -5.72
CA ALA A 318 0.78 8.78 -4.36
C ALA A 318 1.88 7.73 -4.22
N THR A 319 3.00 8.13 -3.66
CA THR A 319 4.12 7.23 -3.36
C THR A 319 4.28 7.10 -1.86
N GLN A 320 4.21 5.87 -1.35
CA GLN A 320 4.15 5.62 0.09
C GLN A 320 5.23 4.62 0.51
N SER A 321 5.92 4.90 1.62
CA SER A 321 6.84 3.95 2.25
C SER A 321 6.07 3.05 3.21
N ILE A 322 5.91 1.80 2.84
CA ILE A 322 5.26 0.81 3.68
C ILE A 322 6.14 0.48 4.90
N HIS A 323 7.47 0.53 4.71
CA HIS A 323 8.47 0.20 5.74
C HIS A 323 8.69 1.27 6.83
N LYS A 324 8.09 2.47 6.69
CA LYS A 324 8.32 3.54 7.69
C LYS A 324 7.35 3.43 8.86
N LEU A 325 6.07 3.66 8.63
CA LEU A 325 5.04 3.69 9.67
C LEU A 325 3.90 2.68 9.44
N LEU A 326 3.98 1.87 8.38
CA LEU A 326 3.24 0.63 8.23
C LEU A 326 4.17 -0.56 8.53
N ALA A 327 3.61 -1.77 8.58
CA ALA A 327 4.32 -2.98 8.99
C ALA A 327 5.13 -3.63 7.85
N GLY A 328 5.79 -2.84 7.00
CA GLY A 328 6.61 -3.35 5.89
C GLY A 328 8.07 -3.59 6.29
N ILE A 329 8.71 -4.57 5.65
CA ILE A 329 10.16 -4.76 5.71
C ILE A 329 10.87 -3.59 5.02
N SER A 330 12.08 -3.24 5.45
CA SER A 330 12.88 -2.16 4.85
C SER A 330 12.86 -2.25 3.32
N GLN A 331 12.73 -1.10 2.64
CA GLN A 331 12.54 -0.93 1.20
C GLN A 331 11.11 -1.20 0.68
N ALA A 332 10.20 -1.76 1.46
CA ALA A 332 8.81 -1.92 1.06
C ALA A 332 8.16 -0.56 0.77
N SER A 333 7.63 -0.40 -0.42
CA SER A 333 6.96 0.81 -0.89
C SER A 333 5.88 0.43 -1.90
N HIS A 334 5.00 1.36 -2.24
CA HIS A 334 4.11 1.22 -3.39
C HIS A 334 3.83 2.56 -4.07
N VAL A 335 3.39 2.47 -5.32
CA VAL A 335 2.81 3.56 -6.08
C VAL A 335 1.32 3.32 -6.17
N LEU A 336 0.53 4.28 -5.71
CA LEU A 336 -0.93 4.30 -5.90
C LEU A 336 -1.28 5.28 -7.01
N VAL A 337 -2.19 4.89 -7.88
CA VAL A 337 -2.64 5.75 -8.99
C VAL A 337 -4.15 5.87 -8.97
N GLN A 338 -4.64 7.10 -9.11
CA GLN A 338 -6.03 7.40 -9.39
C GLN A 338 -6.13 8.00 -10.78
N ASP A 339 -6.86 7.32 -11.65
CA ASP A 339 -7.19 7.79 -12.98
C ASP A 339 -8.00 9.10 -12.92
N ALA A 340 -7.78 10.00 -13.86
CA ALA A 340 -8.71 11.10 -14.08
C ALA A 340 -10.02 10.59 -14.71
N GLN A 341 -11.08 11.41 -14.68
CA GLN A 341 -12.33 11.02 -15.35
C GLN A 341 -12.14 10.85 -16.87
N ASN A 342 -11.33 11.72 -17.48
CA ASN A 342 -11.11 11.76 -18.92
C ASN A 342 -9.81 11.09 -19.39
N THR A 343 -8.99 10.59 -18.46
CA THR A 343 -7.68 10.00 -18.77
C THR A 343 -7.45 8.78 -17.91
N LYS A 344 -7.01 7.71 -18.51
CA LYS A 344 -6.64 6.46 -17.83
C LYS A 344 -5.14 6.26 -17.86
N LEU A 345 -4.61 5.54 -16.87
CA LEU A 345 -3.22 5.14 -16.85
C LEU A 345 -2.92 4.24 -18.05
N ASP A 346 -1.93 4.63 -18.84
CA ASP A 346 -1.29 3.73 -19.80
C ASP A 346 -0.38 2.77 -19.01
N ARG A 347 -0.94 1.60 -18.67
CA ARG A 347 -0.23 0.60 -17.86
C ARG A 347 1.03 0.07 -18.54
N PRO A 348 1.04 -0.28 -19.84
CA PRO A 348 2.25 -0.66 -20.54
C PRO A 348 3.36 0.39 -20.45
N LEU A 349 3.05 1.66 -20.70
CA LEU A 349 4.01 2.76 -20.60
C LEU A 349 4.50 2.98 -19.15
N PHE A 350 3.61 2.85 -18.17
CA PHE A 350 4.00 2.91 -16.76
C PHE A 350 4.94 1.76 -16.40
N ASN A 351 4.66 0.55 -16.92
CA ASN A 351 5.50 -0.62 -16.66
C ASN A 351 6.92 -0.45 -17.23
N GLU A 352 7.09 0.17 -18.39
CA GLU A 352 8.43 0.49 -18.91
C GLU A 352 9.22 1.38 -17.93
N ALA A 353 8.59 2.43 -17.38
CA ALA A 353 9.20 3.26 -16.35
C ALA A 353 9.48 2.48 -15.06
N TYR A 354 8.61 1.54 -14.70
CA TYR A 354 8.77 0.66 -13.55
C TYR A 354 9.98 -0.27 -13.73
N LEU A 355 10.10 -0.91 -14.89
CA LEU A 355 11.21 -1.82 -15.24
C LEU A 355 12.58 -1.13 -15.23
N MET A 356 12.66 0.15 -15.63
CA MET A 356 13.89 0.93 -15.58
C MET A 356 14.49 1.05 -14.17
N HIS A 357 13.68 0.86 -13.14
CA HIS A 357 14.07 1.09 -11.75
C HIS A 357 13.92 -0.13 -10.85
N THR A 358 13.50 -1.26 -11.40
CA THR A 358 13.28 -2.49 -10.65
C THR A 358 14.32 -3.54 -11.00
N SER A 359 14.89 -4.21 -9.99
CA SER A 359 15.72 -5.39 -10.21
C SER A 359 14.91 -6.50 -10.88
N THR A 360 15.53 -7.24 -11.79
CA THR A 360 14.96 -8.48 -12.36
C THR A 360 14.91 -9.63 -11.35
N SER A 361 15.50 -9.43 -10.16
CA SER A 361 15.49 -10.40 -9.05
C SER A 361 14.99 -9.70 -7.77
N PRO A 362 13.71 -9.30 -7.71
CA PRO A 362 13.18 -8.62 -6.54
C PRO A 362 13.10 -9.58 -5.35
N GLN A 363 13.32 -9.07 -4.15
CA GLN A 363 13.21 -9.86 -2.93
C GLN A 363 11.74 -10.08 -2.56
N TYR A 364 11.28 -11.31 -2.59
CA TYR A 364 9.88 -11.67 -2.40
C TYR A 364 9.35 -11.45 -0.97
N SER A 365 10.20 -11.53 0.04
CA SER A 365 9.82 -11.16 1.42
C SER A 365 9.41 -9.69 1.55
N ILE A 366 9.99 -8.78 0.74
CA ILE A 366 9.58 -7.38 0.70
C ILE A 366 8.17 -7.26 0.08
N ILE A 367 7.91 -7.97 -1.01
CA ILE A 367 6.59 -8.01 -1.66
C ILE A 367 5.53 -8.54 -0.69
N ALA A 368 5.84 -9.66 -0.01
CA ALA A 368 4.96 -10.24 0.99
C ALA A 368 4.65 -9.25 2.12
N SER A 369 5.64 -8.46 2.55
CA SER A 369 5.42 -7.44 3.57
C SER A 369 4.53 -6.29 3.09
N CYS A 370 4.56 -5.93 1.79
CA CYS A 370 3.62 -4.97 1.22
C CYS A 370 2.19 -5.51 1.23
N ASP A 371 2.02 -6.77 0.85
CA ASP A 371 0.73 -7.46 0.83
C ASP A 371 0.10 -7.57 2.22
N VAL A 372 0.88 -8.07 3.19
CA VAL A 372 0.45 -8.18 4.60
C VAL A 372 0.14 -6.82 5.20
N ALA A 373 1.01 -5.82 4.99
CA ALA A 373 0.78 -4.48 5.50
C ALA A 373 -0.50 -3.85 4.93
N ALA A 374 -0.80 -4.08 3.65
CA ALA A 374 -2.06 -3.64 3.05
C ALA A 374 -3.26 -4.36 3.67
N ALA A 375 -3.20 -5.69 3.84
CA ALA A 375 -4.25 -6.47 4.46
C ALA A 375 -4.53 -6.05 5.92
N MET A 376 -3.50 -5.69 6.68
CA MET A 376 -3.64 -5.16 8.06
C MET A 376 -4.44 -3.85 8.11
N MET A 377 -4.52 -3.10 7.01
CA MET A 377 -5.31 -1.87 6.92
C MET A 377 -6.78 -2.12 6.58
N GLU A 378 -7.17 -3.35 6.23
CA GLU A 378 -8.58 -3.71 6.03
C GLU A 378 -9.38 -3.44 7.32
N PRO A 379 -10.58 -2.85 7.25
CA PRO A 379 -11.40 -2.60 8.44
C PRO A 379 -11.64 -3.88 9.27
N PRO A 380 -11.55 -3.81 10.61
CA PRO A 380 -11.31 -2.60 11.42
C PRO A 380 -9.84 -2.23 11.64
N GLY A 381 -8.87 -2.99 11.09
CA GLY A 381 -7.45 -2.86 11.37
C GLY A 381 -6.91 -1.44 11.20
N GLY A 382 -7.17 -0.79 10.06
CA GLY A 382 -6.69 0.56 9.79
C GLY A 382 -7.24 1.66 10.71
N THR A 383 -8.34 1.39 11.43
CA THR A 383 -8.89 2.31 12.43
C THR A 383 -8.44 1.98 13.86
N ALA A 384 -7.85 0.81 14.05
CA ALA A 384 -7.35 0.35 15.35
C ALA A 384 -5.86 0.71 15.55
N LEU A 385 -5.12 0.94 14.47
CA LEU A 385 -3.74 1.45 14.46
C LEU A 385 -3.71 2.96 14.69
#